data_3d8f811d7b3754b24e0c1b64af8b07b2
#
_entry.id   3d8f811d7b3754b24e0c1b64af8b07b2
#
_cell.length_a   1.000
_cell.length_b   1.000
_cell.length_c   1.000
_cell.angle_alpha   90.00
_cell.angle_beta   90.00
_cell.angle_gamma   90.00
#
_symmetry.space_group_name_H-M   'P 1'
#
loop_
_entity.id
_entity.type
_entity.pdbx_description
1 polymer ?
#
loop_
_entity_poly.entity_id
_entity_poly.type
_entity_poly.pdbx_seq_one_letter_code
_entity_poly.pdbx_strand_id
1 'polypeptide(L)'
;SATTFIYTLSLHDALPISLATDPMAMQRLKEAAEKAKIELSSSTSTEINLPYIMPVAGVPKHLVKTLTRAKFEALAHNLIQACLEPCKKAMSDAGLSNSDIDEVILVGGSSRIPAVQKLVEDFFGKVPSKGVNPDEVVAVGAAVQGAVLTDEIKGVVLLDVTPLSMGIETMGGVMTKLIDANTTIPCKKSEVFSTAADNQTEVTIHVLQGERPMAAQNKSIGQFNLTGIAPARRGVPQIEVTFDIDANGILKVSAKDKATGKEQAIRIEASSGLSKEEIERMKAEAEANAEADKKEKERIDKLNKADRKSTRLNSSHVSISYAVLCLKKK
;
A
#
# COMPACT_ATOMS: atom_id res chain seq x y z
N SER A 1 -7.61 -7.72 -16.91
CA SER A 1 -6.45 -8.45 -17.49
C SER A 1 -6.53 -8.43 -19.01
N ALA A 2 -5.38 -8.57 -19.70
CA ALA A 2 -5.32 -8.71 -21.18
C ALA A 2 -6.26 -9.82 -21.69
N THR A 3 -6.43 -10.86 -20.90
CA THR A 3 -7.35 -11.97 -21.13
C THR A 3 -8.81 -11.54 -21.22
N THR A 4 -9.25 -10.60 -20.37
CA THR A 4 -10.60 -10.04 -20.38
C THR A 4 -10.85 -9.23 -21.65
N PHE A 5 -9.81 -8.55 -22.15
CA PHE A 5 -9.89 -7.72 -23.37
C PHE A 5 -10.00 -8.54 -24.65
N ILE A 6 -9.24 -9.63 -24.78
CA ILE A 6 -9.35 -10.56 -25.92
C ILE A 6 -10.75 -11.20 -25.94
N TYR A 7 -11.33 -11.43 -24.75
CA TYR A 7 -12.68 -11.93 -24.58
C TYR A 7 -13.75 -10.98 -25.16
N THR A 8 -13.68 -9.69 -24.88
CA THR A 8 -14.75 -8.74 -25.27
C THR A 8 -14.79 -8.49 -26.78
N LEU A 9 -13.67 -8.58 -27.47
CA LEU A 9 -13.57 -8.19 -28.88
C LEU A 9 -13.63 -9.33 -29.89
N SER A 10 -13.26 -10.56 -29.53
CA SER A 10 -13.27 -11.69 -30.46
C SER A 10 -14.63 -12.35 -30.60
N LEU A 11 -15.53 -12.16 -29.64
CA LEU A 11 -16.71 -12.99 -29.49
C LEU A 11 -18.00 -12.34 -29.96
N HIS A 12 -18.13 -11.03 -29.91
CA HIS A 12 -19.32 -10.36 -30.41
C HIS A 12 -19.48 -10.48 -31.93
N ASP A 13 -18.38 -10.58 -32.67
CA ASP A 13 -18.40 -10.61 -34.14
C ASP A 13 -18.37 -12.02 -34.73
N ALA A 14 -18.01 -13.06 -33.96
CA ALA A 14 -17.73 -14.39 -34.52
C ALA A 14 -18.79 -15.45 -34.21
N LEU A 15 -19.56 -15.31 -33.12
CA LEU A 15 -20.60 -16.26 -32.72
C LEU A 15 -21.80 -15.50 -32.16
N PRO A 16 -23.05 -15.84 -32.57
CA PRO A 16 -24.27 -15.16 -32.06
C PRO A 16 -24.63 -15.56 -30.61
N ILE A 17 -23.64 -16.01 -29.79
CA ILE A 17 -23.88 -16.60 -28.48
C ILE A 17 -22.81 -16.16 -27.50
N SER A 18 -23.23 -15.83 -26.27
CA SER A 18 -22.34 -15.49 -25.18
C SER A 18 -21.63 -16.74 -24.65
N LEU A 19 -20.32 -16.89 -24.88
CA LEU A 19 -19.49 -17.92 -24.26
C LEU A 19 -19.38 -17.72 -22.73
N ALA A 20 -19.80 -16.57 -22.20
CA ALA A 20 -19.77 -16.24 -20.78
C ALA A 20 -20.62 -17.18 -19.92
N THR A 21 -21.57 -17.88 -20.51
CA THR A 21 -22.47 -18.79 -19.81
C THR A 21 -21.87 -20.18 -19.55
N ASP A 22 -20.78 -20.54 -20.25
CA ASP A 22 -20.08 -21.80 -20.07
C ASP A 22 -18.70 -21.62 -19.44
N PRO A 23 -18.51 -22.01 -18.15
CA PRO A 23 -17.24 -21.88 -17.46
C PRO A 23 -16.08 -22.64 -18.12
N MET A 24 -16.35 -23.78 -18.76
CA MET A 24 -15.31 -24.56 -19.47
C MET A 24 -14.85 -23.88 -20.75
N ALA A 25 -15.79 -23.34 -21.52
CA ALA A 25 -15.48 -22.55 -22.70
C ALA A 25 -14.66 -21.31 -22.34
N MET A 26 -15.04 -20.66 -21.24
CA MET A 26 -14.30 -19.49 -20.70
C MET A 26 -12.89 -19.83 -20.29
N GLN A 27 -12.68 -20.94 -19.60
CA GLN A 27 -11.34 -21.36 -19.17
C GLN A 27 -10.46 -21.66 -20.37
N ARG A 28 -10.95 -22.44 -21.35
CA ARG A 28 -10.23 -22.74 -22.59
C ARG A 28 -9.88 -21.46 -23.38
N LEU A 29 -10.80 -20.51 -23.41
CA LEU A 29 -10.55 -19.22 -24.06
C LEU A 29 -9.45 -18.41 -23.35
N LYS A 30 -9.46 -18.38 -22.01
CA LYS A 30 -8.41 -17.71 -21.22
C LYS A 30 -7.04 -18.30 -21.48
N GLU A 31 -6.93 -19.62 -21.49
CA GLU A 31 -5.67 -20.33 -21.77
C GLU A 31 -5.16 -20.04 -23.19
N ALA A 32 -6.04 -20.09 -24.19
CA ALA A 32 -5.70 -19.76 -25.57
C ALA A 32 -5.30 -18.28 -25.74
N ALA A 33 -5.95 -17.37 -25.04
CA ALA A 33 -5.62 -15.95 -25.03
C ALA A 33 -4.24 -15.68 -24.42
N GLU A 34 -3.90 -16.35 -23.30
CA GLU A 34 -2.58 -16.25 -22.67
C GLU A 34 -1.49 -16.80 -23.60
N LYS A 35 -1.74 -17.96 -24.23
CA LYS A 35 -0.84 -18.52 -25.23
C LYS A 35 -0.63 -17.56 -26.40
N ALA A 36 -1.70 -17.01 -26.95
CA ALA A 36 -1.64 -16.03 -28.04
C ALA A 36 -0.84 -14.76 -27.65
N LYS A 37 -1.01 -14.24 -26.41
CA LYS A 37 -0.23 -13.13 -25.89
C LYS A 37 1.27 -13.45 -25.88
N ILE A 38 1.65 -14.63 -25.43
CA ILE A 38 3.06 -15.09 -25.39
C ILE A 38 3.62 -15.18 -26.81
N GLU A 39 2.90 -15.84 -27.73
CA GLU A 39 3.32 -15.98 -29.11
C GLU A 39 3.48 -14.65 -29.86
N LEU A 40 2.57 -13.69 -29.60
CA LEU A 40 2.63 -12.34 -30.19
C LEU A 40 3.78 -11.48 -29.69
N SER A 41 4.48 -11.89 -28.64
CA SER A 41 5.74 -11.23 -28.23
C SER A 41 6.88 -11.49 -29.22
N SER A 42 6.87 -12.61 -29.90
CA SER A 42 7.88 -12.99 -30.94
C SER A 42 7.34 -12.97 -32.36
N SER A 43 6.04 -13.27 -32.56
CA SER A 43 5.40 -13.35 -33.87
C SER A 43 4.54 -12.14 -34.17
N THR A 44 4.32 -11.82 -35.44
CA THR A 44 3.43 -10.72 -35.86
C THR A 44 1.96 -11.12 -35.89
N SER A 45 1.65 -12.42 -35.91
CA SER A 45 0.29 -12.96 -35.88
C SER A 45 0.29 -14.36 -35.27
N THR A 46 -0.84 -14.76 -34.72
CA THR A 46 -1.09 -16.12 -34.21
C THR A 46 -2.53 -16.53 -34.47
N GLU A 47 -2.79 -17.85 -34.52
CA GLU A 47 -4.13 -18.39 -34.65
C GLU A 47 -4.64 -18.96 -33.32
N ILE A 48 -5.78 -18.48 -32.88
CA ILE A 48 -6.53 -19.06 -31.79
C ILE A 48 -7.49 -20.09 -32.40
N ASN A 49 -7.25 -21.37 -32.13
CA ASN A 49 -8.07 -22.47 -32.61
C ASN A 49 -8.57 -23.31 -31.47
N LEU A 50 -9.89 -23.20 -31.21
CA LEU A 50 -10.59 -23.92 -30.15
C LEU A 50 -11.71 -24.77 -30.74
N PRO A 51 -11.40 -26.01 -31.15
CA PRO A 51 -12.41 -26.93 -31.67
C PRO A 51 -13.38 -27.33 -30.55
N TYR A 52 -14.64 -27.49 -30.91
CA TYR A 52 -15.71 -27.91 -29.98
C TYR A 52 -15.75 -27.06 -28.70
N ILE A 53 -15.72 -25.72 -28.88
CA ILE A 53 -15.65 -24.83 -27.73
C ILE A 53 -16.92 -24.89 -26.89
N MET A 54 -18.07 -24.96 -27.54
CA MET A 54 -19.36 -25.20 -26.91
C MET A 54 -20.39 -25.74 -27.91
N PRO A 55 -21.42 -26.51 -27.48
CA PRO A 55 -22.57 -26.88 -28.31
C PRO A 55 -23.60 -25.73 -28.36
N VAL A 56 -24.21 -25.53 -29.52
CA VAL A 56 -25.33 -24.61 -29.73
C VAL A 56 -26.46 -25.38 -30.35
N ALA A 57 -27.60 -25.46 -29.66
CA ALA A 57 -28.75 -26.29 -30.09
C ALA A 57 -28.32 -27.72 -30.45
N GLY A 58 -27.39 -28.32 -29.69
CA GLY A 58 -26.86 -29.66 -29.92
C GLY A 58 -25.79 -29.76 -31.03
N VAL A 59 -25.46 -28.66 -31.72
CA VAL A 59 -24.45 -28.63 -32.77
C VAL A 59 -23.15 -28.07 -32.20
N PRO A 60 -22.01 -28.84 -32.24
CA PRO A 60 -20.73 -28.34 -31.76
C PRO A 60 -20.23 -27.18 -32.60
N LYS A 61 -19.77 -26.10 -31.92
CA LYS A 61 -19.16 -24.92 -32.55
C LYS A 61 -17.67 -24.91 -32.34
N HIS A 62 -16.98 -24.35 -33.33
CA HIS A 62 -15.53 -24.17 -33.32
C HIS A 62 -15.22 -22.67 -33.34
N LEU A 63 -14.21 -22.26 -32.61
CA LEU A 63 -13.69 -20.88 -32.68
C LEU A 63 -12.30 -20.93 -33.35
N VAL A 64 -12.19 -20.31 -34.53
CA VAL A 64 -10.91 -20.12 -35.21
C VAL A 64 -10.80 -18.63 -35.50
N LYS A 65 -9.75 -18.00 -34.96
CA LYS A 65 -9.52 -16.56 -35.13
C LYS A 65 -8.04 -16.26 -35.25
N THR A 66 -7.64 -15.53 -36.27
CA THR A 66 -6.29 -14.98 -36.39
C THR A 66 -6.22 -13.67 -35.61
N LEU A 67 -5.25 -13.55 -34.71
CA LEU A 67 -4.95 -12.35 -33.97
C LEU A 67 -3.58 -11.81 -34.38
N THR A 68 -3.51 -10.54 -34.80
CA THR A 68 -2.25 -9.87 -35.11
C THR A 68 -1.71 -9.14 -33.87
N ARG A 69 -0.38 -8.97 -33.79
CA ARG A 69 0.26 -8.16 -32.76
C ARG A 69 -0.30 -6.75 -32.71
N ALA A 70 -0.46 -6.09 -33.83
CA ALA A 70 -1.02 -4.72 -33.88
C ALA A 70 -2.43 -4.65 -33.27
N LYS A 71 -3.28 -5.66 -33.54
CA LYS A 71 -4.63 -5.72 -32.94
C LYS A 71 -4.55 -5.95 -31.43
N PHE A 72 -3.68 -6.85 -30.97
CA PHE A 72 -3.44 -7.10 -29.55
C PHE A 72 -2.95 -5.85 -28.83
N GLU A 73 -1.94 -5.16 -29.37
CA GLU A 73 -1.37 -3.95 -28.79
C GLU A 73 -2.40 -2.80 -28.75
N ALA A 74 -3.21 -2.66 -29.79
CA ALA A 74 -4.31 -1.70 -29.80
C ALA A 74 -5.35 -1.98 -28.68
N LEU A 75 -5.67 -3.24 -28.45
CA LEU A 75 -6.57 -3.69 -27.39
C LEU A 75 -5.99 -3.49 -25.98
N ALA A 76 -4.68 -3.71 -25.83
CA ALA A 76 -3.96 -3.60 -24.58
C ALA A 76 -3.45 -2.17 -24.32
N HIS A 77 -3.66 -1.22 -25.23
CA HIS A 77 -3.05 0.11 -25.19
C HIS A 77 -3.21 0.82 -23.84
N ASN A 78 -4.41 0.87 -23.31
CA ASN A 78 -4.67 1.55 -22.04
C ASN A 78 -3.94 0.87 -20.85
N LEU A 79 -3.84 -0.46 -20.87
CA LEU A 79 -3.11 -1.21 -19.84
C LEU A 79 -1.61 -0.97 -19.94
N ILE A 80 -1.09 -0.90 -21.17
CA ILE A 80 0.32 -0.61 -21.43
C ILE A 80 0.65 0.81 -20.98
N GLN A 81 -0.17 1.79 -21.34
CA GLN A 81 0.01 3.20 -20.91
C GLN A 81 -0.06 3.37 -19.38
N ALA A 82 -0.95 2.64 -18.71
CA ALA A 82 -1.08 2.67 -17.27
C ALA A 82 0.20 2.21 -16.52
N CYS A 83 1.11 1.48 -17.18
CA CYS A 83 2.39 1.08 -16.59
C CYS A 83 3.32 2.28 -16.29
N LEU A 84 3.12 3.44 -16.95
CA LEU A 84 3.96 4.62 -16.73
C LEU A 84 3.62 5.35 -15.43
N GLU A 85 2.39 5.30 -14.95
CA GLU A 85 1.98 6.06 -13.76
C GLU A 85 2.76 5.63 -12.49
N PRO A 86 2.92 4.33 -12.19
CA PRO A 86 3.80 3.90 -11.10
C PRO A 86 5.26 4.33 -11.30
N CYS A 87 5.76 4.33 -12.54
CA CYS A 87 7.13 4.78 -12.83
C CYS A 87 7.30 6.28 -12.53
N LYS A 88 6.40 7.12 -13.02
CA LYS A 88 6.40 8.56 -12.75
C LYS A 88 6.34 8.86 -11.27
N LYS A 89 5.46 8.13 -10.54
CA LYS A 89 5.32 8.29 -9.10
C LYS A 89 6.60 7.92 -8.36
N ALA A 90 7.20 6.78 -8.67
CA ALA A 90 8.46 6.34 -8.06
C ALA A 90 9.60 7.35 -8.31
N MET A 91 9.70 7.89 -9.54
CA MET A 91 10.66 8.92 -9.89
C MET A 91 10.43 10.21 -9.08
N SER A 92 9.18 10.65 -8.98
CA SER A 92 8.78 11.82 -8.20
C SER A 92 9.08 11.65 -6.71
N ASP A 93 8.74 10.48 -6.13
CA ASP A 93 8.98 10.16 -4.72
C ASP A 93 10.48 10.13 -4.39
N ALA A 94 11.30 9.67 -5.34
CA ALA A 94 12.76 9.66 -5.22
C ALA A 94 13.42 11.02 -5.50
N GLY A 95 12.69 11.98 -6.08
CA GLY A 95 13.23 13.26 -6.53
C GLY A 95 14.22 13.13 -7.69
N LEU A 96 14.08 12.08 -8.51
CA LEU A 96 14.97 11.78 -9.64
C LEU A 96 14.32 12.16 -10.98
N SER A 97 15.17 12.53 -11.94
CA SER A 97 14.81 12.72 -13.34
C SER A 97 15.22 11.51 -14.18
N ASN A 98 14.71 11.40 -15.41
CA ASN A 98 15.07 10.30 -16.31
C ASN A 98 16.57 10.24 -16.63
N SER A 99 17.28 11.39 -16.56
CA SER A 99 18.72 11.46 -16.76
C SER A 99 19.53 10.81 -15.62
N ASP A 100 18.95 10.77 -14.41
CA ASP A 100 19.61 10.26 -13.21
C ASP A 100 19.53 8.71 -13.12
N ILE A 101 18.76 8.10 -14.01
CA ILE A 101 18.65 6.63 -14.09
C ILE A 101 19.78 6.08 -14.92
N ASP A 102 20.63 5.25 -14.37
CA ASP A 102 21.76 4.64 -15.09
C ASP A 102 21.30 3.50 -15.98
N GLU A 103 20.46 2.62 -15.51
CA GLU A 103 20.03 1.42 -16.19
C GLU A 103 18.55 1.11 -15.94
N VAL A 104 17.86 0.63 -16.98
CA VAL A 104 16.47 0.18 -16.90
C VAL A 104 16.41 -1.32 -17.11
N ILE A 105 15.91 -2.05 -16.12
CA ILE A 105 15.79 -3.52 -16.16
C ILE A 105 14.32 -3.89 -16.20
N LEU A 106 13.93 -4.70 -17.17
CA LEU A 106 12.57 -5.22 -17.31
C LEU A 106 12.45 -6.61 -16.70
N VAL A 107 11.43 -6.79 -15.86
CA VAL A 107 11.17 -8.02 -15.10
C VAL A 107 9.75 -8.52 -15.36
N GLY A 108 9.57 -9.85 -15.35
CA GLY A 108 8.28 -10.51 -15.56
C GLY A 108 7.94 -10.73 -17.04
N GLY A 109 7.20 -11.79 -17.33
CA GLY A 109 6.89 -12.23 -18.69
C GLY A 109 6.19 -11.18 -19.58
N SER A 110 5.35 -10.31 -19.00
CA SER A 110 4.66 -9.23 -19.74
C SER A 110 5.63 -8.17 -20.29
N SER A 111 6.82 -8.03 -19.74
CA SER A 111 7.87 -7.13 -20.25
C SER A 111 8.47 -7.58 -21.59
N ARG A 112 8.15 -8.80 -22.04
CA ARG A 112 8.53 -9.29 -23.37
C ARG A 112 7.67 -8.68 -24.49
N ILE A 113 6.52 -8.07 -24.18
CA ILE A 113 5.63 -7.42 -25.13
C ILE A 113 6.36 -6.22 -25.79
N PRO A 114 6.52 -6.18 -27.13
CA PRO A 114 7.29 -5.13 -27.79
C PRO A 114 6.80 -3.71 -27.49
N ALA A 115 5.49 -3.51 -27.41
CA ALA A 115 4.91 -2.21 -27.07
C ALA A 115 5.25 -1.75 -25.63
N VAL A 116 5.43 -2.68 -24.68
CA VAL A 116 5.89 -2.36 -23.31
C VAL A 116 7.35 -1.93 -23.33
N GLN A 117 8.20 -2.67 -24.06
CA GLN A 117 9.63 -2.32 -24.21
C GLN A 117 9.80 -0.95 -24.83
N LYS A 118 9.06 -0.69 -25.92
CA LYS A 118 9.08 0.61 -26.60
C LYS A 118 8.60 1.75 -25.71
N LEU A 119 7.51 1.55 -24.98
CA LEU A 119 6.96 2.54 -24.05
C LEU A 119 7.98 2.95 -22.98
N VAL A 120 8.67 1.96 -22.42
CA VAL A 120 9.70 2.18 -21.38
C VAL A 120 10.93 2.88 -21.98
N GLU A 121 11.38 2.47 -23.17
CA GLU A 121 12.47 3.11 -23.90
C GLU A 121 12.16 4.58 -24.22
N ASP A 122 10.94 4.84 -24.73
CA ASP A 122 10.48 6.20 -25.06
C ASP A 122 10.38 7.08 -23.79
N PHE A 123 9.99 6.52 -22.65
CA PHE A 123 9.85 7.26 -21.41
C PHE A 123 11.19 7.59 -20.75
N PHE A 124 12.08 6.61 -20.61
CA PHE A 124 13.39 6.82 -19.95
C PHE A 124 14.46 7.34 -20.90
N GLY A 125 14.24 7.31 -22.22
CA GLY A 125 15.23 7.65 -23.22
C GLY A 125 16.41 6.70 -23.29
N LYS A 126 16.26 5.49 -22.73
CA LYS A 126 17.30 4.44 -22.64
C LYS A 126 16.73 3.09 -23.02
N VAL A 127 17.47 2.34 -23.81
CA VAL A 127 17.11 0.95 -24.16
C VAL A 127 17.16 0.09 -22.91
N PRO A 128 16.09 -0.64 -22.57
CA PRO A 128 16.10 -1.53 -21.43
C PRO A 128 17.18 -2.61 -21.54
N SER A 129 17.86 -2.88 -20.43
CA SER A 129 18.91 -3.90 -20.34
C SER A 129 18.35 -5.29 -20.64
N LYS A 130 19.11 -6.05 -21.42
CA LYS A 130 18.83 -7.46 -21.76
C LYS A 130 19.71 -8.43 -20.98
N GLY A 131 20.45 -7.93 -19.96
CA GLY A 131 21.41 -8.72 -19.19
C GLY A 131 20.80 -9.75 -18.25
N VAL A 132 19.48 -9.66 -17.99
CA VAL A 132 18.77 -10.61 -17.12
C VAL A 132 17.60 -11.28 -17.86
N ASN A 133 17.33 -12.54 -17.52
CA ASN A 133 16.12 -13.22 -18.00
C ASN A 133 14.90 -12.73 -17.19
N PRO A 134 13.91 -12.07 -17.81
CA PRO A 134 12.76 -11.53 -17.10
C PRO A 134 11.91 -12.57 -16.35
N ASP A 135 11.96 -13.83 -16.73
CA ASP A 135 11.17 -14.91 -16.13
C ASP A 135 11.88 -15.52 -14.90
N GLU A 136 13.21 -15.46 -14.85
CA GLU A 136 14.04 -16.14 -13.83
C GLU A 136 14.62 -15.18 -12.80
N VAL A 137 14.75 -13.89 -13.12
CA VAL A 137 15.48 -12.91 -12.31
C VAL A 137 14.94 -12.80 -10.87
N VAL A 138 13.64 -13.01 -10.67
CA VAL A 138 13.03 -13.00 -9.32
C VAL A 138 13.52 -14.19 -8.49
N ALA A 139 13.60 -15.38 -9.09
CA ALA A 139 14.10 -16.58 -8.42
C ALA A 139 15.60 -16.45 -8.09
N VAL A 140 16.38 -15.89 -9.03
CA VAL A 140 17.80 -15.60 -8.81
C VAL A 140 17.98 -14.57 -7.70
N GLY A 141 17.19 -13.49 -7.71
CA GLY A 141 17.21 -12.47 -6.67
C GLY A 141 16.86 -13.04 -5.28
N ALA A 142 15.87 -13.92 -5.21
CA ALA A 142 15.50 -14.60 -3.96
C ALA A 142 16.64 -15.48 -3.43
N ALA A 143 17.35 -16.20 -4.32
CA ALA A 143 18.51 -17.00 -3.95
C ALA A 143 19.68 -16.13 -3.44
N VAL A 144 19.95 -15.00 -4.12
CA VAL A 144 20.96 -14.02 -3.68
C VAL A 144 20.59 -13.45 -2.30
N GLN A 145 19.34 -13.08 -2.08
CA GLN A 145 18.88 -12.60 -0.78
C GLN A 145 19.01 -13.66 0.31
N GLY A 146 18.72 -14.93 0.02
CA GLY A 146 18.98 -16.06 0.93
C GLY A 146 20.44 -16.15 1.32
N ALA A 147 21.34 -16.07 0.36
CA ALA A 147 22.78 -16.12 0.59
C ALA A 147 23.33 -14.91 1.36
N VAL A 148 22.73 -13.73 1.21
CA VAL A 148 23.02 -12.53 2.04
C VAL A 148 22.59 -12.76 3.49
N LEU A 149 21.41 -13.34 3.71
CA LEU A 149 20.90 -13.64 5.06
C LEU A 149 21.71 -14.72 5.80
N THR A 150 22.39 -15.61 5.07
CA THR A 150 23.27 -16.65 5.62
C THR A 150 24.74 -16.23 5.71
N ASP A 151 25.05 -14.95 5.44
CA ASP A 151 26.44 -14.43 5.39
C ASP A 151 27.36 -15.08 4.30
N GLU A 152 26.78 -15.80 3.36
CA GLU A 152 27.55 -16.41 2.24
C GLU A 152 27.97 -15.37 1.20
N ILE A 153 27.15 -14.34 0.99
CA ILE A 153 27.44 -13.19 0.10
C ILE A 153 27.58 -11.92 0.95
N LYS A 154 28.73 -11.27 0.83
CA LYS A 154 29.03 -10.00 1.49
C LYS A 154 29.10 -8.85 0.49
N GLY A 155 28.75 -7.64 0.95
CA GLY A 155 28.82 -6.44 0.11
C GLY A 155 27.57 -6.14 -0.74
N VAL A 156 26.53 -6.94 -0.60
CA VAL A 156 25.19 -6.65 -1.15
C VAL A 156 24.26 -6.34 0.01
N VAL A 157 23.61 -5.17 -0.05
CA VAL A 157 22.61 -4.76 0.94
C VAL A 157 21.30 -4.49 0.20
N LEU A 158 20.26 -5.21 0.57
CA LEU A 158 18.90 -4.89 0.16
C LEU A 158 18.27 -3.96 1.20
N LEU A 159 17.87 -2.77 0.78
CA LEU A 159 17.12 -1.84 1.59
C LEU A 159 15.70 -1.77 1.04
N ASP A 160 14.75 -2.20 1.84
CA ASP A 160 13.33 -2.10 1.51
C ASP A 160 12.73 -0.85 2.19
N VAL A 161 11.54 -0.43 1.78
CA VAL A 161 10.85 0.74 2.32
C VAL A 161 9.41 0.43 2.66
N THR A 162 8.86 1.18 3.62
CA THR A 162 7.43 1.12 3.94
C THR A 162 6.60 1.72 2.81
N PRO A 163 5.58 1.04 2.26
CA PRO A 163 4.78 1.56 1.15
C PRO A 163 3.82 2.68 1.55
N LEU A 164 3.41 2.72 2.83
CA LEU A 164 2.50 3.68 3.42
C LEU A 164 2.98 4.09 4.81
N SER A 165 2.58 5.29 5.25
CA SER A 165 2.81 5.77 6.60
C SER A 165 2.10 4.89 7.64
N MET A 166 2.71 4.75 8.80
CA MET A 166 2.16 4.02 9.94
C MET A 166 2.09 4.93 11.16
N GLY A 167 1.03 4.79 11.95
CA GLY A 167 0.82 5.62 13.12
C GLY A 167 -0.27 5.08 14.03
N ILE A 168 -0.70 5.90 14.96
CA ILE A 168 -1.77 5.59 15.89
C ILE A 168 -2.89 6.64 15.84
N GLU A 169 -4.08 6.21 16.23
CA GLU A 169 -5.18 7.13 16.49
C GLU A 169 -4.91 7.92 17.77
N THR A 170 -5.10 9.23 17.69
CA THR A 170 -4.97 10.17 18.81
C THR A 170 -6.26 10.95 19.01
N MET A 171 -6.31 11.80 20.06
CA MET A 171 -7.48 12.55 20.45
C MET A 171 -8.12 13.32 19.28
N GLY A 172 -9.43 13.13 19.10
CA GLY A 172 -10.19 13.74 18.00
C GLY A 172 -10.25 12.85 16.74
N GLY A 173 -9.85 11.57 16.82
CA GLY A 173 -9.87 10.65 15.68
C GLY A 173 -8.82 10.98 14.62
N VAL A 174 -7.73 11.63 15.01
CA VAL A 174 -6.63 12.03 14.14
C VAL A 174 -5.59 10.92 14.10
N MET A 175 -5.06 10.59 12.91
CA MET A 175 -3.89 9.73 12.78
C MET A 175 -2.61 10.53 13.03
N THR A 176 -1.86 10.16 14.06
CA THR A 176 -0.50 10.67 14.28
C THR A 176 0.49 9.67 13.71
N LYS A 177 1.23 10.09 12.69
CA LYS A 177 2.25 9.27 12.00
C LYS A 177 3.49 9.16 12.89
N LEU A 178 4.02 7.94 13.04
CA LEU A 178 5.31 7.65 13.67
C LEU A 178 6.36 7.27 12.61
N ILE A 179 5.93 6.55 11.58
CA ILE A 179 6.78 6.15 10.46
C ILE A 179 6.12 6.67 9.19
N ASP A 180 6.85 7.48 8.42
CA ASP A 180 6.38 7.99 7.14
C ASP A 180 6.51 6.94 6.03
N ALA A 181 5.69 7.10 4.98
CA ALA A 181 5.85 6.31 3.75
C ALA A 181 7.28 6.45 3.20
N ASN A 182 7.75 5.43 2.50
CA ASN A 182 9.09 5.35 1.93
C ASN A 182 10.25 5.43 2.97
N THR A 183 9.95 5.15 4.25
CA THR A 183 11.01 4.99 5.27
C THR A 183 11.70 3.65 5.06
N THR A 184 13.03 3.67 4.99
CA THR A 184 13.87 2.47 4.87
C THR A 184 13.72 1.56 6.08
N ILE A 185 13.59 0.25 5.86
CA ILE A 185 13.56 -0.77 6.90
C ILE A 185 14.87 -1.59 6.91
N PRO A 186 15.32 -2.11 8.07
CA PRO A 186 14.65 -2.04 9.37
C PRO A 186 14.68 -0.64 9.98
N CYS A 187 13.62 -0.29 10.71
CA CYS A 187 13.54 1.01 11.39
C CYS A 187 12.80 0.91 12.72
N LYS A 188 13.19 1.80 13.65
CA LYS A 188 12.56 1.92 14.96
C LYS A 188 12.28 3.38 15.28
N LYS A 189 11.02 3.69 15.63
CA LYS A 189 10.58 5.03 16.04
C LYS A 189 9.77 4.95 17.31
N SER A 190 10.00 5.89 18.20
CA SER A 190 9.27 6.00 19.47
C SER A 190 8.78 7.42 19.69
N GLU A 191 7.57 7.56 20.21
CA GLU A 191 6.98 8.84 20.55
C GLU A 191 6.21 8.74 21.87
N VAL A 192 6.16 9.84 22.64
CA VAL A 192 5.52 9.87 23.95
C VAL A 192 4.15 10.52 23.82
N PHE A 193 3.14 9.78 24.21
CA PHE A 193 1.74 10.21 24.28
C PHE A 193 1.26 10.31 25.71
N SER A 194 0.04 10.79 25.90
CA SER A 194 -0.56 10.91 27.21
C SER A 194 -2.04 10.55 27.19
N THR A 195 -2.65 10.46 28.39
CA THR A 195 -4.07 10.19 28.53
C THR A 195 -4.94 11.37 28.07
N ALA A 196 -6.11 11.07 27.50
CA ALA A 196 -7.09 12.03 27.02
C ALA A 196 -8.10 12.49 28.09
N ALA A 197 -8.29 11.69 29.16
CA ALA A 197 -9.22 11.95 30.25
C ALA A 197 -8.52 11.88 31.62
N ASP A 198 -9.12 12.54 32.62
CA ASP A 198 -8.66 12.46 34.00
C ASP A 198 -8.92 11.07 34.60
N ASN A 199 -7.99 10.60 35.42
CA ASN A 199 -8.01 9.30 36.09
C ASN A 199 -8.15 8.09 35.13
N GLN A 200 -7.69 8.23 33.91
CA GLN A 200 -7.69 7.16 32.91
C GLN A 200 -6.62 6.12 33.25
N THR A 201 -7.04 4.89 33.56
CA THR A 201 -6.18 3.78 33.97
C THR A 201 -5.82 2.82 32.84
N GLU A 202 -6.39 3.05 31.66
CA GLU A 202 -6.21 2.25 30.45
C GLU A 202 -6.18 3.15 29.22
N VAL A 203 -5.35 2.81 28.25
CA VAL A 203 -5.33 3.43 26.92
C VAL A 203 -5.39 2.37 25.84
N THR A 204 -6.21 2.63 24.84
CA THR A 204 -6.28 1.80 23.63
C THR A 204 -5.28 2.34 22.60
N ILE A 205 -4.40 1.48 22.13
CA ILE A 205 -3.47 1.79 21.03
C ILE A 205 -4.07 1.21 19.76
N HIS A 206 -4.61 2.07 18.91
CA HIS A 206 -5.17 1.72 17.61
C HIS A 206 -4.13 2.02 16.52
N VAL A 207 -3.59 0.96 15.93
CA VAL A 207 -2.51 1.02 14.94
C VAL A 207 -3.10 1.14 13.55
N LEU A 208 -2.65 2.14 12.82
CA LEU A 208 -3.19 2.53 11.52
C LEU A 208 -2.11 2.57 10.45
N GLN A 209 -2.52 2.28 9.22
CA GLN A 209 -1.68 2.41 8.03
C GLN A 209 -2.42 3.22 6.96
N GLY A 210 -1.78 4.24 6.40
CA GLY A 210 -2.33 5.08 5.34
C GLY A 210 -1.82 6.51 5.38
N GLU A 211 -2.35 7.34 4.48
CA GLU A 211 -1.88 8.72 4.29
C GLU A 211 -2.89 9.78 4.75
N ARG A 212 -4.12 9.38 5.07
CA ARG A 212 -5.18 10.33 5.45
C ARG A 212 -5.00 10.82 6.88
N PRO A 213 -5.30 12.11 7.16
CA PRO A 213 -5.19 12.68 8.52
C PRO A 213 -6.16 12.08 9.54
N MET A 214 -7.33 11.60 9.10
CA MET A 214 -8.35 11.04 9.99
C MET A 214 -8.18 9.53 10.14
N ALA A 215 -8.23 9.03 11.37
CA ALA A 215 -8.06 7.62 11.69
C ALA A 215 -9.04 6.70 10.94
N ALA A 216 -10.32 7.10 10.87
CA ALA A 216 -11.38 6.33 10.21
C ALA A 216 -11.19 6.17 8.69
N GLN A 217 -10.30 6.95 8.08
CA GLN A 217 -10.01 6.93 6.65
C GLN A 217 -8.75 6.12 6.30
N ASN A 218 -8.11 5.57 7.31
CA ASN A 218 -6.93 4.73 7.16
C ASN A 218 -7.25 3.27 7.51
N LYS A 219 -6.39 2.35 7.10
CA LYS A 219 -6.56 0.94 7.42
C LYS A 219 -6.14 0.66 8.85
N SER A 220 -7.04 0.07 9.64
CA SER A 220 -6.69 -0.53 10.93
C SER A 220 -5.88 -1.80 10.70
N ILE A 221 -4.68 -1.87 11.27
CA ILE A 221 -3.79 -3.03 11.17
C ILE A 221 -3.62 -3.75 12.51
N GLY A 222 -4.08 -3.14 13.62
CA GLY A 222 -4.09 -3.77 14.93
C GLY A 222 -4.60 -2.86 16.01
N GLN A 223 -5.00 -3.45 17.13
CA GLN A 223 -5.45 -2.73 18.31
C GLN A 223 -5.10 -3.52 19.56
N PHE A 224 -4.66 -2.84 20.62
CA PHE A 224 -4.41 -3.44 21.91
C PHE A 224 -4.54 -2.40 23.03
N ASN A 225 -4.71 -2.89 24.25
CA ASN A 225 -4.91 -2.02 25.42
C ASN A 225 -3.72 -2.10 26.36
N LEU A 226 -3.22 -0.93 26.79
CA LEU A 226 -2.29 -0.80 27.89
C LEU A 226 -3.08 -0.47 29.15
N THR A 227 -3.10 -1.39 30.11
CA THR A 227 -3.84 -1.28 31.37
C THR A 227 -2.91 -1.01 32.57
N GLY A 228 -3.49 -0.53 33.68
CA GLY A 228 -2.78 -0.33 34.93
C GLY A 228 -1.91 0.93 34.94
N ILE A 229 -2.29 1.93 34.19
CA ILE A 229 -1.75 3.29 34.29
C ILE A 229 -2.22 3.88 35.63
N ALA A 230 -1.32 4.53 36.36
CA ALA A 230 -1.67 5.19 37.61
C ALA A 230 -2.69 6.33 37.37
N PRO A 231 -3.79 6.39 38.15
CA PRO A 231 -4.76 7.47 38.01
C PRO A 231 -4.07 8.84 38.19
N ALA A 232 -4.23 9.71 37.21
CA ALA A 232 -3.67 11.06 37.23
C ALA A 232 -4.52 11.99 36.36
N ARG A 233 -4.27 13.28 36.42
CA ARG A 233 -4.89 14.24 35.50
C ARG A 233 -4.49 13.94 34.08
N ARG A 234 -5.40 14.19 33.12
CA ARG A 234 -5.12 14.06 31.70
C ARG A 234 -3.85 14.83 31.31
N GLY A 235 -3.04 14.25 30.44
CA GLY A 235 -1.78 14.85 29.98
C GLY A 235 -0.59 14.65 30.95
N VAL A 236 -0.77 14.06 32.13
CA VAL A 236 0.32 13.76 33.08
C VAL A 236 0.98 12.41 32.81
N PRO A 237 0.25 11.30 32.60
CA PRO A 237 0.88 10.02 32.28
C PRO A 237 1.71 10.10 31.00
N GLN A 238 2.87 9.45 30.98
CA GLN A 238 3.76 9.41 29.83
C GLN A 238 3.79 7.98 29.27
N ILE A 239 3.16 7.81 28.13
CA ILE A 239 3.04 6.52 27.45
C ILE A 239 3.92 6.56 26.21
N GLU A 240 5.03 5.82 26.24
CA GLU A 240 5.93 5.69 25.12
C GLU A 240 5.42 4.60 24.17
N VAL A 241 5.07 4.99 22.95
CA VAL A 241 4.67 4.07 21.90
C VAL A 241 5.84 3.90 20.94
N THR A 242 6.25 2.65 20.74
CA THR A 242 7.39 2.29 19.88
C THR A 242 6.89 1.43 18.73
N PHE A 243 7.24 1.85 17.52
CA PHE A 243 7.10 1.09 16.28
C PHE A 243 8.48 0.55 15.91
N ASP A 244 8.59 -0.75 15.75
CA ASP A 244 9.82 -1.48 15.42
C ASP A 244 9.54 -2.41 14.23
N ILE A 245 10.08 -2.06 13.07
CA ILE A 245 9.94 -2.85 11.82
C ILE A 245 11.27 -3.53 11.56
N ASP A 246 11.23 -4.85 11.49
CA ASP A 246 12.41 -5.65 11.19
C ASP A 246 12.74 -5.69 9.67
N ALA A 247 13.84 -6.33 9.30
CA ALA A 247 14.28 -6.48 7.91
C ALA A 247 13.30 -7.31 7.05
N ASN A 248 12.38 -8.05 7.66
CA ASN A 248 11.36 -8.83 6.97
C ASN A 248 10.03 -8.08 6.83
N GLY A 249 9.99 -6.81 7.27
CA GLY A 249 8.78 -6.00 7.24
C GLY A 249 7.77 -6.33 8.35
N ILE A 250 8.16 -7.11 9.36
CA ILE A 250 7.30 -7.44 10.49
C ILE A 250 7.29 -6.26 11.45
N LEU A 251 6.12 -5.71 11.72
CA LEU A 251 5.90 -4.59 12.62
C LEU A 251 5.61 -5.10 14.04
N LYS A 252 6.39 -4.68 15.01
CA LYS A 252 6.11 -4.79 16.44
C LYS A 252 5.75 -3.41 16.98
N VAL A 253 4.57 -3.28 17.55
CA VAL A 253 4.15 -2.06 18.25
C VAL A 253 4.08 -2.35 19.74
N SER A 254 4.79 -1.56 20.54
CA SER A 254 4.72 -1.63 22.00
C SER A 254 4.32 -0.28 22.60
N ALA A 255 3.58 -0.32 23.69
CA ALA A 255 3.23 0.82 24.50
C ALA A 255 3.69 0.59 25.93
N LYS A 256 4.43 1.55 26.52
CA LYS A 256 4.98 1.47 27.87
C LYS A 256 4.64 2.73 28.67
N ASP A 257 4.04 2.54 29.82
CA ASP A 257 3.89 3.60 30.80
C ASP A 257 5.23 3.84 31.52
N LYS A 258 5.80 5.03 31.37
CA LYS A 258 7.09 5.40 31.97
C LYS A 258 7.06 5.45 33.50
N ALA A 259 5.91 5.69 34.09
CA ALA A 259 5.77 5.80 35.55
C ALA A 259 5.68 4.43 36.23
N THR A 260 4.86 3.52 35.70
CA THR A 260 4.65 2.19 36.29
C THR A 260 5.56 1.13 35.70
N GLY A 261 6.19 1.38 34.55
CA GLY A 261 6.99 0.43 33.81
C GLY A 261 6.18 -0.65 33.10
N LYS A 262 4.84 -0.62 33.18
CA LYS A 262 3.98 -1.58 32.50
C LYS A 262 4.06 -1.41 30.99
N GLU A 263 4.15 -2.53 30.29
CA GLU A 263 4.29 -2.60 28.83
C GLU A 263 3.35 -3.64 28.25
N GLN A 264 2.78 -3.31 27.10
CA GLN A 264 2.04 -4.23 26.23
C GLN A 264 2.53 -4.07 24.80
N ALA A 265 2.48 -5.16 24.04
CA ALA A 265 2.92 -5.15 22.66
C ALA A 265 2.04 -6.05 21.78
N ILE A 266 1.94 -5.69 20.52
CA ILE A 266 1.35 -6.50 19.45
C ILE A 266 2.37 -6.70 18.35
N ARG A 267 2.39 -7.90 17.75
CA ARG A 267 3.14 -8.21 16.53
C ARG A 267 2.18 -8.29 15.37
N ILE A 268 2.49 -7.56 14.31
CA ILE A 268 1.68 -7.46 13.10
C ILE A 268 2.52 -7.98 11.95
N GLU A 269 2.10 -9.09 11.36
CA GLU A 269 2.79 -9.67 10.21
C GLU A 269 2.33 -9.01 8.92
N ALA A 270 3.24 -8.84 7.97
CA ALA A 270 2.96 -8.22 6.67
C ALA A 270 1.91 -8.99 5.82
N SER A 271 1.59 -10.25 6.21
CA SER A 271 0.59 -11.09 5.54
C SER A 271 -0.87 -10.61 5.69
N SER A 272 -1.15 -9.67 6.59
CA SER A 272 -2.45 -8.95 6.61
C SER A 272 -2.56 -7.89 5.52
N GLY A 273 -1.71 -7.99 4.51
CA GLY A 273 -1.33 -7.00 3.54
C GLY A 273 -2.49 -6.41 2.74
N LEU A 274 -2.40 -5.12 2.53
CA LEU A 274 -3.09 -4.40 1.47
C LEU A 274 -2.65 -4.96 0.12
N SER A 275 -3.58 -5.22 -0.78
CA SER A 275 -3.23 -5.47 -2.17
C SER A 275 -2.57 -4.23 -2.78
N LYS A 276 -1.81 -4.39 -3.85
CA LYS A 276 -1.20 -3.24 -4.55
C LYS A 276 -2.26 -2.23 -4.98
N GLU A 277 -3.41 -2.72 -5.44
CA GLU A 277 -4.56 -1.91 -5.84
C GLU A 277 -5.15 -1.11 -4.65
N GLU A 278 -5.18 -1.70 -3.46
CA GLU A 278 -5.61 -0.99 -2.25
C GLU A 278 -4.62 0.08 -1.83
N ILE A 279 -3.31 -0.18 -1.90
CA ILE A 279 -2.27 0.81 -1.61
C ILE A 279 -2.37 2.00 -2.57
N GLU A 280 -2.48 1.73 -3.88
CA GLU A 280 -2.63 2.79 -4.90
C GLU A 280 -3.92 3.58 -4.70
N ARG A 281 -5.03 2.90 -4.41
CA ARG A 281 -6.29 3.57 -4.10
C ARG A 281 -6.17 4.47 -2.87
N MET A 282 -5.57 4.01 -1.78
CA MET A 282 -5.39 4.80 -0.56
C MET A 282 -4.51 6.03 -0.80
N LYS A 283 -3.46 5.92 -1.62
CA LYS A 283 -2.62 7.06 -2.01
C LYS A 283 -3.40 8.07 -2.86
N ALA A 284 -4.12 7.59 -3.88
CA ALA A 284 -4.93 8.44 -4.76
C ALA A 284 -6.07 9.15 -4.00
N GLU A 285 -6.75 8.44 -3.09
CA GLU A 285 -7.78 9.03 -2.22
C GLU A 285 -7.20 10.09 -1.29
N ALA A 286 -5.99 9.89 -0.75
CA ALA A 286 -5.32 10.86 0.08
C ALA A 286 -4.96 12.13 -0.71
N GLU A 287 -4.45 12.00 -1.93
CA GLU A 287 -4.13 13.13 -2.81
C GLU A 287 -5.41 13.89 -3.23
N ALA A 288 -6.47 13.19 -3.63
CA ALA A 288 -7.73 13.78 -4.07
C ALA A 288 -8.45 14.57 -2.95
N ASN A 289 -8.28 14.17 -1.69
CA ASN A 289 -8.95 14.78 -0.55
C ASN A 289 -8.02 15.68 0.30
N ALA A 290 -6.77 15.90 -0.10
CA ALA A 290 -5.74 16.55 0.70
C ALA A 290 -6.17 17.92 1.27
N GLU A 291 -6.85 18.76 0.49
CA GLU A 291 -7.33 20.07 0.95
C GLU A 291 -8.48 19.98 1.95
N ALA A 292 -9.43 19.08 1.72
CA ALA A 292 -10.57 18.86 2.62
C ALA A 292 -10.08 18.28 3.96
N ASP A 293 -9.21 17.31 3.90
CA ASP A 293 -8.60 16.65 5.05
C ASP A 293 -7.76 17.63 5.89
N LYS A 294 -7.02 18.51 5.23
CA LYS A 294 -6.24 19.56 5.92
C LYS A 294 -7.15 20.50 6.71
N LYS A 295 -8.25 20.95 6.12
CA LYS A 295 -9.23 21.82 6.79
C LYS A 295 -9.87 21.12 7.97
N GLU A 296 -10.24 19.86 7.85
CA GLU A 296 -10.85 19.09 8.94
C GLU A 296 -9.85 18.86 10.08
N LYS A 297 -8.61 18.50 9.78
CA LYS A 297 -7.53 18.39 10.76
C LYS A 297 -7.31 19.71 11.50
N GLU A 298 -7.20 20.82 10.79
CA GLU A 298 -7.06 22.15 11.41
C GLU A 298 -8.24 22.50 12.33
N ARG A 299 -9.46 22.12 11.94
CA ARG A 299 -10.66 22.30 12.77
C ARG A 299 -10.56 21.52 14.08
N ILE A 300 -10.18 20.25 14.00
CA ILE A 300 -10.01 19.37 15.16
C ILE A 300 -8.87 19.86 16.05
N ASP A 301 -7.74 20.26 15.48
CA ASP A 301 -6.61 20.81 16.24
C ASP A 301 -6.98 22.09 16.99
N LYS A 302 -7.81 22.96 16.40
CA LYS A 302 -8.34 24.15 17.06
C LYS A 302 -9.25 23.78 18.22
N LEU A 303 -10.14 22.79 18.05
CA LEU A 303 -11.02 22.29 19.10
C LEU A 303 -10.20 21.68 20.26
N ASN A 304 -9.23 20.83 19.97
CA ASN A 304 -8.34 20.22 20.96
C ASN A 304 -7.53 21.28 21.74
N LYS A 305 -7.06 22.34 21.05
CA LYS A 305 -6.38 23.46 21.71
C LYS A 305 -7.30 24.28 22.60
N ALA A 306 -8.54 24.51 22.16
CA ALA A 306 -9.54 25.24 22.94
C ALA A 306 -9.91 24.46 24.23
N ASP A 307 -10.09 23.15 24.12
CA ASP A 307 -10.38 22.28 25.25
C ASP A 307 -9.22 22.25 26.28
N ARG A 308 -7.98 22.17 25.82
CA ARG A 308 -6.79 22.29 26.69
C ARG A 308 -6.73 23.64 27.42
N LYS A 309 -7.07 24.74 26.73
CA LYS A 309 -7.10 26.08 27.36
C LYS A 309 -8.21 26.22 28.40
N SER A 310 -9.41 25.71 28.10
CA SER A 310 -10.57 25.72 29.02
C SER A 310 -10.26 24.99 30.34
N THR A 311 -9.61 23.81 30.21
CA THR A 311 -9.22 23.02 31.40
C THR A 311 -8.16 23.70 32.25
N ARG A 312 -7.18 24.38 31.60
CA ARG A 312 -6.18 25.19 32.35
C ARG A 312 -6.84 26.36 33.11
N LEU A 313 -7.79 27.04 32.48
CA LEU A 313 -8.54 28.14 33.13
C LEU A 313 -9.36 27.64 34.31
N ASN A 314 -10.09 26.52 34.17
CA ASN A 314 -10.83 25.94 35.27
C ASN A 314 -9.96 25.49 36.45
N SER A 315 -8.77 24.89 36.16
CA SER A 315 -7.84 24.50 37.22
C SER A 315 -7.22 25.70 37.94
N SER A 316 -6.97 26.81 37.26
CA SER A 316 -6.50 28.06 37.86
C SER A 316 -7.58 28.75 38.69
N HIS A 317 -8.84 28.73 38.25
CA HIS A 317 -9.98 29.26 39.03
C HIS A 317 -10.25 28.46 40.32
N VAL A 318 -10.16 27.13 40.27
CA VAL A 318 -10.26 26.30 41.49
C VAL A 318 -9.11 26.61 42.44
N SER A 319 -7.91 26.83 41.97
CA SER A 319 -6.75 27.23 42.80
C SER A 319 -6.92 28.60 43.44
N ILE A 320 -7.50 29.57 42.73
CA ILE A 320 -7.78 30.91 43.20
C ILE A 320 -8.94 30.89 44.27
N SER A 321 -9.97 30.10 44.04
CA SER A 321 -11.07 29.91 45.00
C SER A 321 -10.58 29.30 46.33
N TYR A 322 -9.65 28.36 46.28
CA TYR A 322 -9.04 27.78 47.49
C TYR A 322 -8.15 28.76 48.23
N ALA A 323 -7.37 29.57 47.51
CA ALA A 323 -6.55 30.62 48.11
C ALA A 323 -7.39 31.72 48.80
N VAL A 324 -8.50 32.12 48.19
CA VAL A 324 -9.44 33.09 48.76
C VAL A 324 -10.16 32.54 50.02
N LEU A 325 -10.48 31.26 50.04
CA LEU A 325 -11.08 30.61 51.23
C LEU A 325 -10.08 30.49 52.39
N CYS A 326 -8.80 30.28 52.13
CA CYS A 326 -7.75 30.27 53.16
C CYS A 326 -7.45 31.65 53.75
N LEU A 327 -7.62 32.73 52.97
CA LEU A 327 -7.43 34.12 53.43
C LEU A 327 -8.62 34.67 54.22
N LYS A 328 -9.82 34.11 54.11
CA LYS A 328 -11.02 34.51 54.89
C LYS A 328 -11.13 33.84 56.25
N LYS A 329 -10.21 32.97 56.63
CA LYS A 329 -10.18 32.27 57.92
C LYS A 329 -9.08 32.77 58.87
N LYS A 330 -8.60 34.00 58.70
CA LYS A 330 -7.77 34.67 59.70
C LYS A 330 -8.49 35.87 60.27
#